data_f339a3bd92f048624e810f94a8846cda
#
_entry.id   f339a3bd92f048624e810f94a8846cda
#
_cell.length_a   1.000
_cell.length_b   1.000
_cell.length_c   1.000
_cell.angle_alpha   90.00
_cell.angle_beta   90.00
_cell.angle_gamma   90.00
#
_symmetry.space_group_name_H-M   'P 1'
#
loop_
_entity.id
_entity.type
_entity.pdbx_description
1 polymer ?
#
loop_
_entity_poly.entity_id
_entity_poly.type
_entity_poly.pdbx_seq_one_letter_code
_entity_poly.pdbx_strand_id
1 'polypeptide(L)'
;EVITAANTFVATVGGICELGAKPVFVDVLENYCMDADLIEAKITKKTKAILPVHFTGYTPNMSKIMSLSKKYKIPVVEDACQGILSSFNKKNSGTWGVTGCFSLHPLKNLNVWSDGGVITTNNKKIYNRLLLLRNHGLINRDEFIITGYNSRLDTIQAAVGNCLIKDVKKLTNQRILNAKFYDKEFKKVKELKIPKREKNNRNVFHLYVIFAKKRNQLLKYCLEKGIECKIHYPKELYLQKGLKFLNHKRGDFPVTDWQCKNIISFPVDQYLSKKQLSYVTKTVINFYNK
;
A
#
# COMPACT_ATOMS: atom_id res chain seq x y z
N GLU A 1 17.80 0.90 12.07
CA GLU A 1 16.57 0.12 12.00
C GLU A 1 15.42 0.99 11.52
N VAL A 2 14.56 0.45 10.65
CA VAL A 2 13.32 1.10 10.20
C VAL A 2 12.16 0.13 10.42
N ILE A 3 11.17 0.55 11.22
CA ILE A 3 10.01 -0.29 11.56
C ILE A 3 8.98 -0.20 10.41
N THR A 4 8.53 -1.35 9.90
CA THR A 4 7.54 -1.41 8.82
C THR A 4 6.64 -2.66 8.93
N ALA A 5 5.63 -2.78 8.06
CA ALA A 5 4.67 -3.89 8.06
C ALA A 5 5.28 -5.19 7.49
N ALA A 6 4.95 -6.33 8.11
CA ALA A 6 5.37 -7.65 7.62
C ALA A 6 4.68 -8.07 6.31
N ASN A 7 3.53 -7.47 6.00
CA ASN A 7 2.80 -7.67 4.74
C ASN A 7 2.77 -6.37 3.95
N THR A 8 3.67 -6.23 2.99
CA THR A 8 3.74 -5.08 2.08
C THR A 8 4.38 -5.47 0.75
N PHE A 9 4.40 -4.55 -0.21
CA PHE A 9 5.15 -4.71 -1.45
C PHE A 9 6.66 -4.64 -1.18
N VAL A 10 7.43 -5.41 -1.95
CA VAL A 10 8.88 -5.52 -1.77
C VAL A 10 9.61 -4.18 -1.84
N ALA A 11 9.12 -3.21 -2.60
CA ALA A 11 9.75 -1.89 -2.72
C ALA A 11 9.82 -1.11 -1.39
N THR A 12 8.86 -1.33 -0.47
CA THR A 12 8.91 -0.73 0.88
C THR A 12 10.19 -1.12 1.61
N VAL A 13 10.54 -2.42 1.59
CA VAL A 13 11.77 -2.90 2.24
C VAL A 13 13.01 -2.68 1.37
N GLY A 14 12.84 -2.67 0.05
CA GLY A 14 13.91 -2.35 -0.89
C GLY A 14 14.54 -0.98 -0.60
N GLY A 15 13.71 0.05 -0.43
CA GLY A 15 14.20 1.39 -0.07
C GLY A 15 14.89 1.48 1.29
N ILE A 16 14.51 0.60 2.25
CA ILE A 16 15.19 0.50 3.54
C ILE A 16 16.57 -0.14 3.37
N CYS A 17 16.62 -1.28 2.66
CA CYS A 17 17.85 -2.05 2.48
C CYS A 17 18.87 -1.32 1.61
N GLU A 18 18.43 -0.58 0.58
CA GLU A 18 19.26 0.24 -0.30
C GLU A 18 20.12 1.24 0.48
N LEU A 19 19.57 1.76 1.58
CA LEU A 19 20.30 2.68 2.47
C LEU A 19 21.17 1.96 3.52
N GLY A 20 21.37 0.65 3.42
CA GLY A 20 22.08 -0.15 4.42
C GLY A 20 21.35 -0.23 5.76
N ALA A 21 20.08 0.18 5.82
CA ALA A 21 19.26 0.10 7.02
C ALA A 21 18.60 -1.28 7.15
N LYS A 22 18.29 -1.68 8.37
CA LYS A 22 17.66 -2.96 8.68
C LYS A 22 16.15 -2.79 8.82
N PRO A 23 15.31 -3.45 8.01
CA PRO A 23 13.88 -3.48 8.25
C PRO A 23 13.57 -4.28 9.53
N VAL A 24 12.69 -3.71 10.36
CA VAL A 24 12.15 -4.34 11.56
C VAL A 24 10.65 -4.50 11.36
N PHE A 25 10.19 -5.73 11.24
CA PHE A 25 8.81 -6.01 10.92
C PHE A 25 7.89 -5.97 12.14
N VAL A 26 6.69 -5.46 11.90
CA VAL A 26 5.53 -5.52 12.78
C VAL A 26 4.42 -6.26 12.03
N ASP A 27 3.70 -7.16 12.72
CA ASP A 27 2.57 -7.86 12.12
C ASP A 27 1.45 -6.90 11.76
N VAL A 28 0.47 -7.36 11.01
CA VAL A 28 -0.61 -6.56 10.47
C VAL A 28 -1.95 -6.91 11.11
N LEU A 29 -2.91 -6.01 10.99
CA LEU A 29 -4.30 -6.24 11.36
C LEU A 29 -5.09 -6.88 10.21
N GLU A 30 -6.34 -7.26 10.48
CA GLU A 30 -7.26 -7.79 9.47
C GLU A 30 -7.45 -6.84 8.27
N ASN A 31 -7.32 -5.53 8.48
CA ASN A 31 -7.38 -4.52 7.44
C ASN A 31 -6.09 -4.38 6.62
N TYR A 32 -5.15 -5.30 6.77
CA TYR A 32 -3.84 -5.42 6.11
C TYR A 32 -2.79 -4.38 6.52
N CYS A 33 -3.16 -3.39 7.30
CA CYS A 33 -2.22 -2.37 7.77
C CYS A 33 -1.45 -2.83 9.00
N MET A 34 -0.25 -2.27 9.17
CA MET A 34 0.60 -2.43 10.34
C MET A 34 -0.20 -2.29 11.64
N ASP A 35 -0.05 -3.24 12.57
CA ASP A 35 -0.62 -3.13 13.91
C ASP A 35 0.17 -2.11 14.73
N ALA A 36 -0.45 -0.95 14.95
CA ALA A 36 0.18 0.13 15.69
C ALA A 36 0.42 -0.20 17.19
N ASP A 37 -0.26 -1.22 17.73
CA ASP A 37 -0.11 -1.66 19.11
C ASP A 37 1.19 -2.43 19.34
N LEU A 38 1.72 -3.03 18.28
CA LEU A 38 2.95 -3.81 18.32
C LEU A 38 4.22 -2.98 18.03
N ILE A 39 4.09 -1.72 17.60
CA ILE A 39 5.23 -0.89 17.19
C ILE A 39 6.14 -0.60 18.37
N GLU A 40 5.57 -0.23 19.52
CA GLU A 40 6.34 0.22 20.68
C GLU A 40 7.35 -0.83 21.16
N ALA A 41 6.96 -2.09 21.19
CA ALA A 41 7.83 -3.22 21.58
C ALA A 41 8.99 -3.47 20.59
N LYS A 42 8.95 -2.88 19.38
CA LYS A 42 10.01 -2.99 18.37
C LYS A 42 10.96 -1.79 18.36
N ILE A 43 10.67 -0.74 19.15
CA ILE A 43 11.52 0.46 19.21
C ILE A 43 12.79 0.15 20.02
N THR A 44 13.93 0.45 19.44
CA THR A 44 15.27 0.34 20.07
C THR A 44 16.03 1.67 19.93
N LYS A 45 17.20 1.77 20.56
CA LYS A 45 18.12 2.90 20.35
C LYS A 45 18.62 3.04 18.91
N LYS A 46 18.50 1.97 18.11
CA LYS A 46 18.87 1.93 16.68
C LYS A 46 17.74 2.36 15.76
N THR A 47 16.50 2.47 16.23
CA THR A 47 15.35 2.84 15.41
C THR A 47 15.49 4.28 14.89
N LYS A 48 15.45 4.45 13.59
CA LYS A 48 15.63 5.75 12.90
C LYS A 48 14.36 6.27 12.25
N ALA A 49 13.42 5.40 11.90
CA ALA A 49 12.14 5.78 11.33
C ALA A 49 11.06 4.71 11.57
N ILE A 50 9.79 5.13 11.49
CA ILE A 50 8.62 4.26 11.33
C ILE A 50 8.09 4.49 9.93
N LEU A 51 7.89 3.40 9.16
CA LEU A 51 7.45 3.44 7.78
C LEU A 51 6.12 2.67 7.64
N PRO A 52 4.98 3.31 7.98
CA PRO A 52 3.65 2.72 7.76
C PRO A 52 3.30 2.68 6.27
N VAL A 53 2.61 1.62 5.86
CA VAL A 53 2.13 1.42 4.49
C VAL A 53 0.62 1.57 4.45
N HIS A 54 0.12 2.40 3.54
CA HIS A 54 -1.31 2.56 3.28
C HIS A 54 -1.82 1.47 2.33
N PHE A 55 -1.72 0.22 2.78
CA PHE A 55 -1.92 -0.96 1.95
C PHE A 55 -3.36 -1.08 1.45
N THR A 56 -3.55 -1.50 0.20
CA THR A 56 -4.83 -1.57 -0.53
C THR A 56 -5.56 -0.23 -0.71
N GLY A 57 -4.98 0.87 -0.22
CA GLY A 57 -5.65 2.17 -0.15
C GLY A 57 -6.35 2.43 1.18
N TYR A 58 -6.07 1.62 2.20
CA TYR A 58 -6.51 1.79 3.57
C TYR A 58 -5.41 2.46 4.40
N THR A 59 -5.77 3.42 5.26
CA THR A 59 -4.80 4.14 6.10
C THR A 59 -4.69 3.45 7.46
N PRO A 60 -3.48 3.10 7.95
CA PRO A 60 -3.30 2.54 9.28
C PRO A 60 -3.72 3.52 10.38
N ASN A 61 -3.70 3.08 11.65
CA ASN A 61 -3.99 3.97 12.79
C ASN A 61 -2.87 5.01 12.96
N MET A 62 -2.92 6.04 12.09
CA MET A 62 -1.91 7.11 12.09
C MET A 62 -1.91 7.92 13.38
N SER A 63 -3.03 8.05 14.08
CA SER A 63 -3.07 8.76 15.37
C SER A 63 -2.16 8.11 16.40
N LYS A 64 -2.19 6.77 16.51
CA LYS A 64 -1.32 6.02 17.42
C LYS A 64 0.13 6.04 16.96
N ILE A 65 0.39 5.84 15.67
CA ILE A 65 1.73 5.90 15.08
C ILE A 65 2.37 7.26 15.35
N MET A 66 1.65 8.36 15.15
CA MET A 66 2.16 9.71 15.41
C MET A 66 2.36 10.00 16.91
N SER A 67 1.55 9.41 17.79
CA SER A 67 1.77 9.48 19.23
C SER A 67 3.09 8.83 19.62
N LEU A 68 3.40 7.64 19.10
CA LEU A 68 4.68 6.95 19.32
C LEU A 68 5.84 7.74 18.72
N SER A 69 5.69 8.26 17.49
CA SER A 69 6.67 9.14 16.84
C SER A 69 7.05 10.32 17.74
N LYS A 70 6.05 11.00 18.31
CA LYS A 70 6.27 12.12 19.23
C LYS A 70 6.94 11.67 20.53
N LYS A 71 6.49 10.57 21.15
CA LYS A 71 7.03 10.02 22.41
C LYS A 71 8.50 9.68 22.29
N TYR A 72 8.89 9.01 21.21
CA TYR A 72 10.24 8.51 20.98
C TYR A 72 11.10 9.41 20.11
N LYS A 73 10.55 10.54 19.59
CA LYS A 73 11.23 11.46 18.66
C LYS A 73 11.73 10.76 17.40
N ILE A 74 10.98 9.77 16.91
CA ILE A 74 11.29 8.99 15.71
C ILE A 74 10.43 9.51 14.55
N PRO A 75 11.02 9.92 13.40
CA PRO A 75 10.25 10.39 12.25
C PRO A 75 9.40 9.28 11.63
N VAL A 76 8.27 9.68 11.04
CA VAL A 76 7.40 8.83 10.24
C VAL A 76 7.56 9.19 8.77
N VAL A 77 7.84 8.18 7.94
CA VAL A 77 7.85 8.26 6.48
C VAL A 77 6.69 7.41 5.98
N GLU A 78 5.73 8.02 5.28
CA GLU A 78 4.55 7.28 4.82
C GLU A 78 4.78 6.63 3.46
N ASP A 79 4.64 5.31 3.36
CA ASP A 79 4.44 4.64 2.08
C ASP A 79 2.98 4.74 1.68
N ALA A 80 2.63 5.85 1.02
CA ALA A 80 1.29 6.13 0.51
C ALA A 80 1.12 5.71 -0.96
N CYS A 81 1.98 4.80 -1.47
CA CYS A 81 1.99 4.36 -2.86
C CYS A 81 0.67 3.72 -3.34
N GLN A 82 -0.18 3.30 -2.42
CA GLN A 82 -1.53 2.78 -2.69
C GLN A 82 -2.63 3.69 -2.13
N GLY A 83 -2.26 4.80 -1.47
CA GLY A 83 -3.14 5.60 -0.61
C GLY A 83 -3.51 6.98 -1.15
N ILE A 84 -3.36 7.29 -2.43
CA ILE A 84 -3.76 8.60 -2.96
C ILE A 84 -5.25 8.85 -2.67
N LEU A 85 -5.57 10.00 -2.04
CA LEU A 85 -6.91 10.35 -1.55
C LEU A 85 -7.47 9.46 -0.43
N SER A 86 -6.73 8.49 0.12
CA SER A 86 -7.15 7.81 1.33
C SER A 86 -6.99 8.74 2.53
N SER A 87 -7.76 8.50 3.60
CA SER A 87 -7.67 9.32 4.80
C SER A 87 -8.08 8.55 6.05
N PHE A 88 -7.52 8.96 7.17
CA PHE A 88 -7.89 8.50 8.50
C PHE A 88 -8.21 9.72 9.37
N ASN A 89 -9.35 9.67 10.11
CA ASN A 89 -9.84 10.81 10.89
C ASN A 89 -9.87 12.13 10.09
N LYS A 90 -10.32 12.09 8.83
CA LYS A 90 -10.41 13.22 7.87
C LYS A 90 -9.05 13.82 7.46
N LYS A 91 -7.91 13.27 7.91
CA LYS A 91 -6.58 13.71 7.48
C LYS A 91 -6.04 12.75 6.41
N ASN A 92 -5.58 13.29 5.29
CA ASN A 92 -5.14 12.52 4.13
C ASN A 92 -3.85 11.74 4.41
N SER A 93 -3.74 10.55 3.83
CA SER A 93 -2.47 9.82 3.75
C SER A 93 -1.40 10.64 3.05
N GLY A 94 -0.14 10.41 3.40
CA GLY A 94 1.00 11.18 2.89
C GLY A 94 1.14 12.59 3.47
N THR A 95 0.33 12.95 4.51
CA THR A 95 0.39 14.25 5.18
C THR A 95 0.59 14.14 6.70
N TRP A 96 0.77 12.94 7.22
CA TRP A 96 0.93 12.69 8.65
C TRP A 96 2.38 12.76 9.10
N GLY A 97 3.26 12.11 8.35
CA GLY A 97 4.69 12.03 8.65
C GLY A 97 5.50 13.22 8.14
N VAL A 98 6.81 13.09 8.20
CA VAL A 98 7.75 14.09 7.66
C VAL A 98 7.76 14.10 6.14
N THR A 99 7.45 12.96 5.51
CA THR A 99 7.24 12.79 4.07
C THR A 99 6.15 11.77 3.80
N GLY A 100 5.46 11.92 2.66
CA GLY A 100 4.56 10.93 2.08
C GLY A 100 5.01 10.57 0.66
N CYS A 101 5.16 9.27 0.39
CA CYS A 101 5.61 8.76 -0.90
C CYS A 101 4.44 8.18 -1.68
N PHE A 102 4.20 8.65 -2.90
CA PHE A 102 3.12 8.20 -3.78
C PHE A 102 3.69 7.58 -5.05
N SER A 103 3.17 6.45 -5.46
CA SER A 103 3.46 5.84 -6.75
C SER A 103 2.48 6.31 -7.81
N LEU A 104 3.02 6.62 -8.99
CA LEU A 104 2.25 6.96 -10.19
C LEU A 104 2.35 5.85 -11.25
N HIS A 105 2.75 4.64 -10.85
CA HIS A 105 2.79 3.45 -11.71
C HIS A 105 1.42 3.23 -12.42
N PRO A 106 1.37 2.68 -13.65
CA PRO A 106 0.16 2.53 -14.45
C PRO A 106 -1.06 1.92 -13.77
N LEU A 107 -0.85 1.03 -12.79
CA LEU A 107 -1.93 0.38 -12.04
C LEU A 107 -2.47 1.20 -10.86
N LYS A 108 -1.91 2.38 -10.57
CA LYS A 108 -2.36 3.23 -9.46
C LYS A 108 -3.61 4.04 -9.80
N ASN A 109 -4.32 4.49 -8.76
CA ASN A 109 -5.53 5.30 -8.91
C ASN A 109 -5.27 6.62 -9.65
N LEU A 110 -4.08 7.19 -9.50
CA LEU A 110 -3.50 8.21 -10.36
C LEU A 110 -2.21 7.64 -10.96
N ASN A 111 -2.05 7.72 -12.27
CA ASN A 111 -0.87 7.20 -12.96
C ASN A 111 -0.38 8.17 -14.02
N VAL A 112 0.82 7.89 -14.56
CA VAL A 112 1.46 8.71 -15.61
C VAL A 112 1.89 7.89 -16.83
N TRP A 113 1.20 6.77 -17.08
CA TRP A 113 1.39 5.82 -18.20
C TRP A 113 2.73 5.06 -18.21
N SER A 114 3.59 5.33 -17.23
CA SER A 114 4.84 4.62 -16.98
C SER A 114 5.19 4.73 -15.50
N ASP A 115 6.37 4.27 -15.11
CA ASP A 115 6.82 4.42 -13.73
C ASP A 115 7.02 5.89 -13.36
N GLY A 116 6.61 6.23 -12.15
CA GLY A 116 6.74 7.58 -11.63
C GLY A 116 6.35 7.63 -10.16
N GLY A 117 6.68 8.73 -9.51
CA GLY A 117 6.35 8.94 -8.11
C GLY A 117 6.38 10.41 -7.72
N VAL A 118 5.75 10.70 -6.59
CA VAL A 118 5.72 12.02 -5.97
C VAL A 118 6.00 11.86 -4.48
N ILE A 119 6.83 12.75 -3.94
CA ILE A 119 7.07 12.86 -2.50
C ILE A 119 6.50 14.18 -2.02
N THR A 120 5.68 14.14 -0.98
CA THR A 120 5.13 15.31 -0.30
C THR A 120 5.86 15.56 1.01
N THR A 121 6.11 16.83 1.34
CA THR A 121 6.65 17.25 2.63
C THR A 121 6.30 18.70 2.94
N ASN A 122 6.10 19.01 4.22
CA ASN A 122 5.99 20.38 4.72
C ASN A 122 7.30 20.91 5.30
N ASN A 123 8.37 20.12 5.24
CA ASN A 123 9.69 20.48 5.77
C ASN A 123 10.59 21.02 4.64
N LYS A 124 10.90 22.32 4.69
CA LYS A 124 11.72 22.98 3.65
C LYS A 124 13.14 22.38 3.52
N LYS A 125 13.74 21.93 4.63
CA LYS A 125 15.07 21.29 4.59
C LYS A 125 15.01 19.95 3.86
N ILE A 126 13.99 19.13 4.15
CA ILE A 126 13.75 17.86 3.45
C ILE A 126 13.47 18.13 1.98
N TYR A 127 12.59 19.08 1.66
CA TYR A 127 12.27 19.45 0.28
C TYR A 127 13.53 19.80 -0.52
N ASN A 128 14.36 20.71 0.01
CA ASN A 128 15.60 21.11 -0.68
C ASN A 128 16.56 19.92 -0.88
N ARG A 129 16.69 19.04 0.12
CA ARG A 129 17.52 17.85 0.00
C ARG A 129 16.98 16.86 -1.04
N LEU A 130 15.67 16.69 -1.14
CA LEU A 130 15.02 15.83 -2.14
C LEU A 130 15.22 16.37 -3.57
N LEU A 131 15.22 17.69 -3.75
CA LEU A 131 15.55 18.30 -5.06
C LEU A 131 16.97 17.94 -5.52
N LEU A 132 17.93 17.93 -4.61
CA LEU A 132 19.30 17.51 -4.89
C LEU A 132 19.35 16.00 -5.19
N LEU A 133 18.82 15.18 -4.29
CA LEU A 133 18.86 13.72 -4.40
C LEU A 133 18.26 13.19 -5.71
N ARG A 134 17.15 13.77 -6.18
CA ARG A 134 16.51 13.35 -7.43
C ARG A 134 17.28 13.73 -8.70
N ASN A 135 18.27 14.62 -8.59
CA ASN A 135 19.00 15.18 -9.71
C ASN A 135 20.53 15.15 -9.46
N HIS A 136 21.07 13.94 -9.21
CA HIS A 136 22.51 13.68 -9.05
C HIS A 136 23.20 14.47 -7.91
N GLY A 137 22.45 15.18 -7.06
CA GLY A 137 23.00 16.08 -6.03
C GLY A 137 23.49 17.43 -6.55
N LEU A 138 23.10 17.77 -7.79
CA LEU A 138 23.52 18.99 -8.48
C LEU A 138 22.82 20.22 -7.91
N ILE A 139 23.62 21.30 -7.69
CA ILE A 139 23.11 22.65 -7.41
C ILE A 139 23.10 23.52 -8.69
N ASN A 140 23.93 23.20 -9.63
CA ASN A 140 23.99 23.77 -10.99
C ASN A 140 24.54 22.69 -11.94
N ARG A 141 24.82 23.04 -13.20
CA ARG A 141 25.27 22.12 -14.23
C ARG A 141 26.64 21.46 -13.90
N ASP A 142 27.50 22.16 -13.23
CA ASP A 142 28.92 21.83 -13.10
C ASP A 142 29.30 21.42 -11.65
N GLU A 143 28.39 21.60 -10.67
CA GLU A 143 28.69 21.41 -9.26
C GLU A 143 27.63 20.55 -8.58
N PHE A 144 28.06 19.50 -7.87
CA PHE A 144 27.24 18.71 -6.99
C PHE A 144 27.79 18.76 -5.55
N ILE A 145 26.89 18.75 -4.57
CA ILE A 145 27.24 18.86 -3.14
C ILE A 145 26.91 17.60 -2.32
N ILE A 146 26.16 16.69 -2.90
CA ILE A 146 25.89 15.35 -2.35
C ILE A 146 25.80 14.35 -3.50
N THR A 147 26.04 13.08 -3.23
CA THR A 147 25.69 12.01 -4.18
C THR A 147 24.19 11.88 -4.27
N GLY A 148 23.65 11.70 -5.46
CA GLY A 148 22.22 11.58 -5.71
C GLY A 148 21.93 10.65 -6.89
N TYR A 149 20.66 10.57 -7.27
CA TYR A 149 20.15 9.68 -8.32
C TYR A 149 19.67 10.48 -9.52
N ASN A 150 19.58 9.85 -10.67
CA ASN A 150 18.67 10.28 -11.72
C ASN A 150 17.28 9.72 -11.41
N SER A 151 16.45 10.51 -10.74
CA SER A 151 15.12 10.12 -10.29
C SER A 151 14.11 11.24 -10.60
N ARG A 152 14.20 11.75 -11.82
CA ARG A 152 13.33 12.81 -12.34
C ARG A 152 12.09 12.18 -12.99
N LEU A 153 10.94 12.84 -12.84
CA LEU A 153 9.76 12.53 -13.63
C LEU A 153 9.87 13.22 -14.99
N ASP A 154 9.68 12.48 -16.06
CA ASP A 154 9.72 13.04 -17.42
C ASP A 154 8.59 14.06 -17.64
N THR A 155 8.86 15.07 -18.45
CA THR A 155 7.92 16.17 -18.72
C THR A 155 6.62 15.65 -19.34
N ILE A 156 6.70 14.66 -20.24
CA ILE A 156 5.52 14.02 -20.85
C ILE A 156 4.68 13.34 -19.76
N GLN A 157 5.30 12.57 -18.87
CA GLN A 157 4.61 11.92 -17.75
C GLN A 157 3.98 12.94 -16.79
N ALA A 158 4.68 14.04 -16.51
CA ALA A 158 4.15 15.14 -15.69
C ALA A 158 2.92 15.79 -16.36
N ALA A 159 2.93 15.96 -17.68
CA ALA A 159 1.79 16.47 -18.44
C ALA A 159 0.58 15.51 -18.37
N VAL A 160 0.81 14.19 -18.53
CA VAL A 160 -0.23 13.16 -18.32
C VAL A 160 -0.79 13.23 -16.89
N GLY A 161 0.08 13.31 -15.90
CA GLY A 161 -0.33 13.44 -14.50
C GLY A 161 -1.19 14.68 -14.23
N ASN A 162 -0.82 15.83 -14.81
CA ASN A 162 -1.60 17.07 -14.70
C ASN A 162 -2.97 16.98 -15.41
N CYS A 163 -3.08 16.17 -16.44
CA CYS A 163 -4.37 15.90 -17.09
C CYS A 163 -5.24 15.01 -16.21
N LEU A 164 -4.71 13.84 -15.78
CA LEU A 164 -5.48 12.81 -15.06
C LEU A 164 -5.84 13.19 -13.63
N ILE A 165 -5.04 14.05 -12.96
CA ILE A 165 -5.32 14.46 -11.57
C ILE A 165 -6.66 15.19 -11.43
N LYS A 166 -7.15 15.82 -12.49
CA LYS A 166 -8.45 16.52 -12.52
C LYS A 166 -9.61 15.57 -12.22
N ASP A 167 -9.51 14.33 -12.67
CA ASP A 167 -10.54 13.30 -12.54
C ASP A 167 -10.29 12.32 -11.39
N VAL A 168 -9.15 12.38 -10.70
CA VAL A 168 -8.75 11.38 -9.70
C VAL A 168 -9.79 11.19 -8.58
N LYS A 169 -10.49 12.25 -8.16
CA LYS A 169 -11.57 12.15 -7.17
C LYS A 169 -12.76 11.34 -7.69
N LYS A 170 -13.18 11.60 -8.92
CA LYS A 170 -14.28 10.90 -9.62
C LYS A 170 -13.93 9.42 -9.81
N LEU A 171 -12.74 9.12 -10.32
CA LEU A 171 -12.25 7.76 -10.55
C LEU A 171 -12.14 6.98 -9.25
N THR A 172 -11.58 7.59 -8.20
CA THR A 172 -11.49 6.96 -6.88
C THR A 172 -12.88 6.70 -6.28
N ASN A 173 -13.83 7.62 -6.41
CA ASN A 173 -15.20 7.39 -5.94
C ASN A 173 -15.86 6.23 -6.67
N GLN A 174 -15.60 6.04 -7.96
CA GLN A 174 -16.12 4.88 -8.70
C GLN A 174 -15.56 3.56 -8.16
N ARG A 175 -14.24 3.48 -7.85
CA ARG A 175 -13.65 2.30 -7.19
C ARG A 175 -14.32 2.03 -5.85
N ILE A 176 -14.59 3.05 -5.06
CA ILE A 176 -15.31 2.91 -3.78
C ILE A 176 -16.73 2.35 -3.98
N LEU A 177 -17.45 2.81 -5.02
CA LEU A 177 -18.78 2.29 -5.36
C LEU A 177 -18.72 0.84 -5.81
N ASN A 178 -17.75 0.47 -6.63
CA ASN A 178 -17.53 -0.90 -7.08
C ASN A 178 -17.22 -1.84 -5.88
N ALA A 179 -16.37 -1.39 -4.96
CA ALA A 179 -16.06 -2.13 -3.74
C ALA A 179 -17.29 -2.31 -2.83
N LYS A 180 -18.12 -1.28 -2.67
CA LYS A 180 -19.39 -1.38 -1.92
C LYS A 180 -20.36 -2.38 -2.55
N PHE A 181 -20.40 -2.44 -3.89
CA PHE A 181 -21.19 -3.44 -4.60
C PHE A 181 -20.70 -4.86 -4.26
N TYR A 182 -19.40 -5.11 -4.31
CA TYR A 182 -18.81 -6.39 -3.91
C TYR A 182 -19.07 -6.71 -2.44
N ASP A 183 -18.86 -5.76 -1.53
CA ASP A 183 -19.11 -5.95 -0.09
C ASP A 183 -20.57 -6.40 0.17
N LYS A 184 -21.55 -5.79 -0.56
CA LYS A 184 -22.96 -6.15 -0.45
C LYS A 184 -23.23 -7.60 -0.90
N GLU A 185 -22.66 -8.01 -2.03
CA GLU A 185 -22.90 -9.34 -2.60
C GLU A 185 -22.13 -10.44 -1.86
N PHE A 186 -20.85 -10.20 -1.56
CA PHE A 186 -19.99 -11.19 -0.92
C PHE A 186 -20.29 -11.43 0.56
N LYS A 187 -20.94 -10.49 1.26
CA LYS A 187 -21.47 -10.73 2.61
C LYS A 187 -22.47 -11.88 2.71
N LYS A 188 -23.08 -12.27 1.58
CA LYS A 188 -24.02 -13.37 1.50
C LYS A 188 -23.34 -14.75 1.47
N VAL A 189 -22.03 -14.80 1.28
CA VAL A 189 -21.23 -16.04 1.12
C VAL A 189 -20.45 -16.30 2.39
N LYS A 190 -20.75 -17.37 3.12
CA LYS A 190 -20.17 -17.73 4.43
C LYS A 190 -18.66 -18.04 4.36
N GLU A 191 -18.19 -18.48 3.20
CA GLU A 191 -16.80 -18.83 2.93
C GLU A 191 -15.92 -17.62 2.66
N LEU A 192 -16.52 -16.44 2.47
CA LEU A 192 -15.81 -15.17 2.27
C LEU A 192 -15.86 -14.34 3.55
N LYS A 193 -14.71 -13.72 3.89
CA LYS A 193 -14.64 -12.76 4.98
C LYS A 193 -14.15 -11.44 4.45
N ILE A 194 -14.97 -10.41 4.61
CA ILE A 194 -14.65 -9.02 4.24
C ILE A 194 -14.07 -8.34 5.47
N PRO A 195 -12.88 -7.70 5.38
CA PRO A 195 -12.34 -6.91 6.47
C PRO A 195 -13.30 -5.79 6.89
N LYS A 196 -13.31 -5.49 8.18
CA LYS A 196 -14.14 -4.41 8.72
C LYS A 196 -13.84 -3.08 8.00
N ARG A 197 -14.89 -2.39 7.56
CA ARG A 197 -14.81 -1.05 6.97
C ARG A 197 -15.08 -0.01 8.06
N GLU A 198 -14.06 0.65 8.55
CA GLU A 198 -14.18 1.64 9.62
C GLU A 198 -14.69 2.98 9.08
N LYS A 199 -15.60 3.63 9.83
CA LYS A 199 -16.24 4.89 9.40
C LYS A 199 -15.28 6.08 9.32
N ASN A 200 -14.23 6.07 10.13
CA ASN A 200 -13.21 7.11 10.17
C ASN A 200 -12.07 6.91 9.18
N ASN A 201 -12.15 5.87 8.33
CA ASN A 201 -11.15 5.54 7.33
C ASN A 201 -11.78 5.56 5.93
N ARG A 202 -11.27 6.44 5.07
CA ARG A 202 -11.63 6.45 3.65
C ARG A 202 -10.69 5.54 2.88
N ASN A 203 -11.08 4.27 2.71
CA ASN A 203 -10.38 3.35 1.83
C ASN A 203 -10.66 3.71 0.36
N VAL A 204 -9.63 3.86 -0.45
CA VAL A 204 -9.71 4.24 -1.88
C VAL A 204 -9.63 3.04 -2.83
N PHE A 205 -9.51 1.85 -2.28
CA PHE A 205 -9.53 0.58 -3.02
C PHE A 205 -8.60 0.59 -4.25
N HIS A 206 -7.31 0.88 -4.00
CA HIS A 206 -6.29 0.55 -4.98
C HIS A 206 -6.38 -0.95 -5.33
N LEU A 207 -6.63 -1.77 -4.32
CA LEU A 207 -6.97 -3.20 -4.44
C LEU A 207 -8.26 -3.46 -3.66
N TYR A 208 -9.13 -4.31 -4.21
CA TYR A 208 -10.22 -4.92 -3.47
C TYR A 208 -9.79 -6.30 -3.03
N VAL A 209 -9.43 -6.44 -1.78
CA VAL A 209 -8.91 -7.68 -1.17
C VAL A 209 -9.87 -8.16 -0.10
N ILE A 210 -10.14 -9.46 -0.09
CA ILE A 210 -10.92 -10.15 0.94
C ILE A 210 -10.29 -11.51 1.28
N PHE A 211 -10.80 -12.17 2.30
CA PHE A 211 -10.38 -13.53 2.64
C PHE A 211 -11.36 -14.56 2.09
N ALA A 212 -10.85 -15.68 1.58
CA ALA A 212 -11.64 -16.72 0.96
C ALA A 212 -11.20 -18.11 1.42
N LYS A 213 -12.14 -18.95 1.85
CA LYS A 213 -11.90 -20.39 1.98
C LYS A 213 -11.65 -20.99 0.60
N LYS A 214 -10.86 -22.05 0.52
CA LYS A 214 -10.47 -22.68 -0.76
C LYS A 214 -9.89 -21.68 -1.78
N ARG A 215 -9.16 -20.64 -1.30
CA ARG A 215 -8.66 -19.50 -2.07
C ARG A 215 -7.99 -19.89 -3.39
N ASN A 216 -7.12 -20.90 -3.39
CA ASN A 216 -6.41 -21.31 -4.60
C ASN A 216 -7.33 -21.92 -5.65
N GLN A 217 -8.36 -22.69 -5.20
CA GLN A 217 -9.37 -23.25 -6.08
C GLN A 217 -10.27 -22.16 -6.65
N LEU A 218 -10.69 -21.20 -5.81
CA LEU A 218 -11.44 -20.02 -6.25
C LEU A 218 -10.67 -19.20 -7.28
N LEU A 219 -9.38 -18.95 -7.04
CA LEU A 219 -8.51 -18.23 -7.97
C LEU A 219 -8.49 -18.92 -9.34
N LYS A 220 -8.20 -20.22 -9.35
CA LYS A 220 -8.18 -21.02 -10.61
C LYS A 220 -9.51 -20.94 -11.33
N TYR A 221 -10.61 -21.16 -10.62
CA TYR A 221 -11.96 -21.09 -11.19
C TYR A 221 -12.30 -19.71 -11.78
N CYS A 222 -11.93 -18.62 -11.09
CA CYS A 222 -12.14 -17.27 -11.59
C CYS A 222 -11.33 -17.00 -12.87
N LEU A 223 -10.07 -17.42 -12.91
CA LEU A 223 -9.22 -17.29 -14.10
C LEU A 223 -9.77 -18.07 -15.29
N GLU A 224 -10.24 -19.29 -15.09
CA GLU A 224 -10.91 -20.10 -16.13
C GLU A 224 -12.20 -19.45 -16.67
N LYS A 225 -12.84 -18.59 -15.86
CA LYS A 225 -14.01 -17.79 -16.23
C LYS A 225 -13.65 -16.39 -16.77
N GLY A 226 -12.38 -16.13 -17.07
CA GLY A 226 -11.92 -14.85 -17.61
C GLY A 226 -11.94 -13.68 -16.60
N ILE A 227 -11.96 -13.97 -15.29
CA ILE A 227 -11.88 -12.95 -14.24
C ILE A 227 -10.44 -12.88 -13.76
N GLU A 228 -9.77 -11.76 -13.96
CA GLU A 228 -8.38 -11.54 -13.56
C GLU A 228 -8.26 -11.30 -12.04
N CYS A 229 -8.33 -12.40 -11.27
CA CYS A 229 -8.03 -12.37 -9.84
C CYS A 229 -6.55 -12.53 -9.58
N LYS A 230 -6.06 -11.95 -8.47
CA LYS A 230 -4.65 -12.03 -8.03
C LYS A 230 -4.56 -12.24 -6.53
N ILE A 231 -3.35 -12.46 -6.05
CA ILE A 231 -3.05 -12.57 -4.61
C ILE A 231 -1.97 -11.54 -4.28
N HIS A 232 -2.27 -10.62 -3.36
CA HIS A 232 -1.34 -9.59 -2.92
C HIS A 232 -1.10 -9.70 -1.40
N TYR A 233 -0.12 -10.56 -0.94
CA TYR A 233 0.84 -11.34 -1.75
C TYR A 233 0.79 -12.81 -1.35
N PRO A 234 1.19 -13.75 -2.26
CA PRO A 234 1.04 -15.19 -2.00
C PRO A 234 2.12 -15.78 -1.09
N LYS A 235 3.22 -15.05 -0.91
CA LYS A 235 4.36 -15.45 -0.08
C LYS A 235 4.66 -14.36 0.94
N GLU A 236 4.95 -14.77 2.14
CA GLU A 236 5.34 -13.90 3.23
C GLU A 236 6.61 -13.13 2.85
N LEU A 237 6.56 -11.79 2.92
CA LEU A 237 7.66 -10.92 2.53
C LEU A 237 8.93 -11.22 3.34
N TYR A 238 8.77 -11.38 4.65
CA TYR A 238 9.88 -11.60 5.57
C TYR A 238 10.58 -12.96 5.40
N LEU A 239 9.99 -13.92 4.65
CA LEU A 239 10.57 -15.21 4.29
C LEU A 239 11.22 -15.23 2.89
N GLN A 240 11.19 -14.11 2.17
CA GLN A 240 11.80 -14.04 0.84
C GLN A 240 13.32 -14.21 0.93
N LYS A 241 13.90 -14.82 -0.10
CA LYS A 241 15.35 -15.11 -0.14
C LYS A 241 16.23 -13.87 0.08
N GLY A 242 15.81 -12.72 -0.47
CA GLY A 242 16.52 -11.45 -0.31
C GLY A 242 16.54 -10.88 1.11
N LEU A 243 15.72 -11.44 2.02
CA LEU A 243 15.63 -11.01 3.42
C LEU A 243 16.09 -12.09 4.43
N LYS A 244 16.75 -13.16 3.94
CA LYS A 244 17.26 -14.23 4.81
C LYS A 244 18.17 -13.72 5.93
N PHE A 245 18.89 -12.64 5.72
CA PHE A 245 19.78 -12.03 6.72
C PHE A 245 19.06 -11.53 7.96
N LEU A 246 17.73 -11.39 7.92
CA LEU A 246 16.91 -11.02 9.08
C LEU A 246 16.61 -12.21 10.00
N ASN A 247 16.87 -13.44 9.55
CA ASN A 247 16.68 -14.68 10.30
C ASN A 247 15.26 -14.94 10.82
N HIS A 248 14.24 -14.41 10.12
CA HIS A 248 12.86 -14.69 10.44
C HIS A 248 12.43 -16.09 10.03
N LYS A 249 11.50 -16.66 10.78
CA LYS A 249 10.88 -17.96 10.51
C LYS A 249 9.36 -17.86 10.47
N ARG A 250 8.73 -18.86 9.85
CA ARG A 250 7.26 -18.95 9.83
C ARG A 250 6.71 -18.97 11.26
N GLY A 251 5.66 -18.20 11.48
CA GLY A 251 5.06 -18.00 12.80
C GLY A 251 5.50 -16.72 13.51
N ASP A 252 6.55 -16.04 13.06
CA ASP A 252 6.97 -14.76 13.65
C ASP A 252 5.91 -13.66 13.48
N PHE A 253 5.08 -13.76 12.41
CA PHE A 253 4.00 -12.83 12.09
C PHE A 253 2.72 -13.61 11.71
N PRO A 254 2.00 -14.13 12.71
CA PRO A 254 0.91 -15.10 12.49
C PRO A 254 -0.26 -14.54 11.67
N VAL A 255 -0.57 -13.23 11.79
CA VAL A 255 -1.63 -12.62 10.98
C VAL A 255 -1.20 -12.49 9.52
N THR A 256 0.03 -12.07 9.27
CA THR A 256 0.63 -12.05 7.91
C THR A 256 0.62 -13.45 7.29
N ASP A 257 1.04 -14.48 8.03
CA ASP A 257 1.05 -15.87 7.55
C ASP A 257 -0.36 -16.35 7.17
N TRP A 258 -1.34 -16.03 8.01
CA TRP A 258 -2.72 -16.38 7.73
C TRP A 258 -3.27 -15.62 6.52
N GLN A 259 -2.95 -14.34 6.39
CA GLN A 259 -3.36 -13.52 5.24
C GLN A 259 -2.78 -14.08 3.94
N CYS A 260 -1.51 -14.37 3.86
CA CYS A 260 -0.87 -14.94 2.65
C CYS A 260 -1.55 -16.21 2.14
N LYS A 261 -2.13 -17.00 3.05
CA LYS A 261 -2.87 -18.22 2.71
C LYS A 261 -4.31 -17.98 2.23
N ASN A 262 -4.95 -16.89 2.69
CA ASN A 262 -6.40 -16.71 2.55
C ASN A 262 -6.82 -15.53 1.68
N ILE A 263 -5.97 -14.54 1.43
CA ILE A 263 -6.32 -13.35 0.65
C ILE A 263 -6.51 -13.65 -0.83
N ILE A 264 -7.48 -12.96 -1.42
CA ILE A 264 -7.70 -12.89 -2.86
C ILE A 264 -8.12 -11.47 -3.24
N SER A 265 -7.62 -11.00 -4.37
CA SER A 265 -7.95 -9.67 -4.92
C SER A 265 -8.81 -9.82 -6.15
N PHE A 266 -9.92 -9.09 -6.19
CA PHE A 266 -10.82 -9.01 -7.34
C PHE A 266 -10.63 -7.70 -8.09
N PRO A 267 -10.95 -7.66 -9.42
CA PRO A 267 -10.93 -6.45 -10.20
C PRO A 267 -11.83 -5.38 -9.57
N VAL A 268 -11.32 -4.16 -9.37
CA VAL A 268 -12.07 -3.05 -8.75
C VAL A 268 -11.92 -1.75 -9.54
N ASP A 269 -11.42 -1.89 -10.78
CA ASP A 269 -11.14 -0.77 -11.65
C ASP A 269 -12.35 0.16 -11.82
N GLN A 270 -12.09 1.44 -12.00
CA GLN A 270 -13.12 2.48 -12.13
C GLN A 270 -13.95 2.40 -13.43
N TYR A 271 -13.48 1.66 -14.42
CA TYR A 271 -14.15 1.47 -15.71
C TYR A 271 -15.03 0.22 -15.78
N LEU A 272 -15.07 -0.58 -14.71
CA LEU A 272 -15.93 -1.75 -14.65
C LEU A 272 -17.41 -1.37 -14.75
N SER A 273 -18.09 -1.97 -15.71
CA SER A 273 -19.54 -1.85 -15.86
C SER A 273 -20.28 -2.65 -14.77
N LYS A 274 -21.54 -2.29 -14.50
CA LYS A 274 -22.42 -3.05 -13.60
C LYS A 274 -22.56 -4.50 -14.05
N LYS A 275 -22.56 -4.77 -15.36
CA LYS A 275 -22.62 -6.14 -15.91
C LYS A 275 -21.40 -6.95 -15.54
N GLN A 276 -20.20 -6.36 -15.64
CA GLN A 276 -18.95 -7.02 -15.23
C GLN A 276 -18.89 -7.26 -13.72
N LEU A 277 -19.26 -6.27 -12.89
CA LEU A 277 -19.34 -6.44 -11.44
C LEU A 277 -20.31 -7.57 -11.05
N SER A 278 -21.49 -7.63 -11.68
CA SER A 278 -22.47 -8.71 -11.47
C SER A 278 -21.94 -10.07 -11.95
N TYR A 279 -21.20 -10.10 -13.06
CA TYR A 279 -20.56 -11.32 -13.55
C TYR A 279 -19.56 -11.87 -12.55
N VAL A 280 -18.68 -11.04 -12.02
CA VAL A 280 -17.69 -11.41 -10.99
C VAL A 280 -18.41 -11.99 -9.76
N THR A 281 -19.40 -11.27 -9.22
CA THR A 281 -20.09 -11.71 -8.00
C THR A 281 -20.86 -13.01 -8.20
N LYS A 282 -21.60 -13.17 -9.30
CA LYS A 282 -22.32 -14.41 -9.64
C LYS A 282 -21.37 -15.58 -9.81
N THR A 283 -20.24 -15.39 -10.47
CA THR A 283 -19.22 -16.44 -10.66
C THR A 283 -18.67 -16.92 -9.33
N VAL A 284 -18.33 -16.00 -8.42
CA VAL A 284 -17.81 -16.33 -7.09
C VAL A 284 -18.89 -17.05 -6.24
N ILE A 285 -20.12 -16.56 -6.24
CA ILE A 285 -21.25 -17.20 -5.53
C ILE A 285 -21.47 -18.61 -6.06
N ASN A 286 -21.49 -18.80 -7.38
CA ASN A 286 -21.67 -20.12 -8.01
C ASN A 286 -20.55 -21.11 -7.69
N PHE A 287 -19.32 -20.63 -7.41
CA PHE A 287 -18.22 -21.49 -6.97
C PHE A 287 -18.50 -22.13 -5.60
N TYR A 288 -19.11 -21.40 -4.68
CA TYR A 288 -19.40 -21.88 -3.33
C TYR A 288 -20.74 -22.58 -3.20
N ASN A 289 -21.66 -22.42 -4.15
CA ASN A 289 -22.95 -23.12 -4.16
C ASN A 289 -22.88 -24.52 -4.80
N LYS A 290 -21.70 -24.90 -5.32
CA LYS A 290 -21.39 -26.27 -5.79
C LYS A 290 -20.81 -27.09 -4.64
#